data_9d4669125cc915e9f4d57f0db9db75a1
#
_entry.id   9d4669125cc915e9f4d57f0db9db75a1
#
_cell.length_a   1.000
_cell.length_b   1.000
_cell.length_c   1.000
_cell.angle_alpha   90.00
_cell.angle_beta   90.00
_cell.angle_gamma   90.00
#
_symmetry.space_group_name_H-M   'P 1'
#
loop_
_entity.id
_entity.type
_entity.pdbx_description
1 polymer ?
#
loop_
_entity_poly.entity_id
_entity_poly.type
_entity_poly.pdbx_seq_one_letter_code
_entity_poly.pdbx_strand_id
1 'polypeptide(L)'
;LSTGKIPDDCDTLIICTPKKDFDEIAANAIIDYINSGRNILWLNSAVTSEQNFPNVNKILALYGVKPFEIGIIRETDSSKMLQGSPDIIKPDALYSTITKDIAKDSGVRFINATKINLVSEEELENLKVNKTELLNASEKSYFRNNFKIQTDEISSSDVAGKFLVGAELEKTITEANEENGTKAVKSKMVIYGENNFTTDYPVSNYSQVTVFQLANNKDLVLNSIAY
;
A
#
# COMPACT_ATOMS: atom_id res chain seq x y z
N LEU A 1 -14.15 -15.55 -1.99
CA LEU A 1 -14.33 -15.18 -3.43
C LEU A 1 -14.57 -16.37 -4.35
N SER A 2 -14.50 -17.60 -3.85
CA SER A 2 -14.77 -18.83 -4.64
C SER A 2 -16.19 -18.88 -5.25
N THR A 3 -17.11 -18.08 -4.74
CA THR A 3 -18.48 -17.94 -5.28
C THR A 3 -18.59 -16.88 -6.38
N GLY A 4 -17.51 -16.16 -6.70
CA GLY A 4 -17.51 -15.07 -7.67
C GLY A 4 -18.30 -13.84 -7.25
N LYS A 5 -18.62 -13.68 -5.96
CA LYS A 5 -19.37 -12.54 -5.45
C LYS A 5 -18.78 -12.01 -4.15
N ILE A 6 -18.66 -10.70 -4.04
CA ILE A 6 -18.40 -9.97 -2.80
C ILE A 6 -19.78 -9.59 -2.21
N PRO A 7 -20.01 -9.74 -0.90
CA PRO A 7 -21.29 -9.36 -0.27
C PRO A 7 -21.71 -7.93 -0.59
N ASP A 8 -23.01 -7.71 -0.79
CA ASP A 8 -23.53 -6.40 -1.19
C ASP A 8 -23.43 -5.36 -0.05
N ASP A 9 -23.27 -5.80 1.18
CA ASP A 9 -23.05 -4.99 2.39
C ASP A 9 -21.58 -4.75 2.73
N CYS A 10 -20.65 -5.17 1.85
CA CYS A 10 -19.22 -4.90 2.00
C CYS A 10 -18.91 -3.47 1.54
N ASP A 11 -18.65 -2.55 2.47
CA ASP A 11 -18.29 -1.17 2.14
C ASP A 11 -16.81 -1.02 1.77
N THR A 12 -15.93 -1.76 2.44
CA THR A 12 -14.48 -1.76 2.16
C THR A 12 -13.93 -3.17 2.10
N LEU A 13 -13.33 -3.53 0.97
CA LEU A 13 -12.64 -4.81 0.79
C LEU A 13 -11.17 -4.68 1.21
N ILE A 14 -10.75 -5.47 2.18
CA ILE A 14 -9.34 -5.53 2.59
C ILE A 14 -8.64 -6.67 1.86
N ILE A 15 -7.61 -6.35 1.09
CA ILE A 15 -6.76 -7.31 0.38
C ILE A 15 -5.37 -7.25 1.02
N CYS A 16 -4.99 -8.34 1.69
CA CYS A 16 -3.74 -8.42 2.43
C CYS A 16 -2.78 -9.40 1.75
N THR A 17 -1.75 -8.88 1.12
CA THR A 17 -0.60 -9.58 0.54
C THR A 17 -0.95 -10.92 -0.12
N PRO A 18 -1.54 -10.92 -1.31
CA PRO A 18 -1.81 -12.16 -2.03
C PRO A 18 -0.53 -12.98 -2.19
N LYS A 19 -0.56 -14.24 -1.76
CA LYS A 19 0.58 -15.18 -1.88
C LYS A 19 0.52 -16.03 -3.15
N LYS A 20 -0.61 -15.95 -3.86
CA LYS A 20 -0.88 -16.54 -5.17
C LYS A 20 -1.73 -15.58 -5.98
N ASP A 21 -1.66 -15.68 -7.29
CA ASP A 21 -2.56 -14.92 -8.14
C ASP A 21 -4.02 -15.28 -7.87
N PHE A 22 -4.92 -14.35 -8.09
CA PHE A 22 -6.36 -14.64 -8.09
C PHE A 22 -6.71 -15.45 -9.34
N ASP A 23 -7.70 -16.33 -9.23
CA ASP A 23 -8.35 -16.85 -10.42
C ASP A 23 -9.20 -15.77 -11.11
N GLU A 24 -9.63 -16.03 -12.33
CA GLU A 24 -10.41 -15.06 -13.12
C GLU A 24 -11.75 -14.72 -12.46
N ILE A 25 -12.39 -15.66 -11.78
CA ILE A 25 -13.67 -15.46 -11.11
C ILE A 25 -13.49 -14.45 -9.95
N ALA A 26 -12.49 -14.67 -9.13
CA ALA A 26 -12.18 -13.77 -8.01
C ALA A 26 -11.73 -12.38 -8.51
N ALA A 27 -10.89 -12.35 -9.54
CA ALA A 27 -10.41 -11.09 -10.11
C ALA A 27 -11.57 -10.26 -10.71
N ASN A 28 -12.47 -10.89 -11.47
CA ASN A 28 -13.63 -10.22 -12.03
C ASN A 28 -14.59 -9.72 -10.94
N ALA A 29 -14.83 -10.52 -9.88
CA ALA A 29 -15.65 -10.08 -8.75
C ALA A 29 -15.07 -8.83 -8.05
N ILE A 30 -13.73 -8.74 -7.92
CA ILE A 30 -13.06 -7.56 -7.38
C ILE A 30 -13.20 -6.37 -8.32
N ILE A 31 -13.03 -6.58 -9.63
CA ILE A 31 -13.16 -5.53 -10.65
C ILE A 31 -14.60 -4.98 -10.68
N ASP A 32 -15.61 -5.86 -10.64
CA ASP A 32 -17.02 -5.45 -10.59
C ASP A 32 -17.34 -4.67 -9.30
N TYR A 33 -16.76 -5.08 -8.17
CA TYR A 33 -16.84 -4.38 -6.89
C TYR A 33 -16.25 -2.97 -6.99
N ILE A 34 -15.07 -2.81 -7.61
CA ILE A 34 -14.45 -1.50 -7.88
C ILE A 34 -15.37 -0.65 -8.78
N ASN A 35 -15.86 -1.24 -9.87
CA ASN A 35 -16.71 -0.55 -10.84
C ASN A 35 -18.06 -0.12 -10.26
N SER A 36 -18.53 -0.76 -9.20
CA SER A 36 -19.70 -0.31 -8.44
C SER A 36 -19.44 0.87 -7.50
N GLY A 37 -18.22 1.42 -7.47
CA GLY A 37 -17.85 2.59 -6.68
C GLY A 37 -17.50 2.28 -5.23
N ARG A 38 -17.08 1.04 -4.93
CA ARG A 38 -16.73 0.60 -3.58
C ARG A 38 -15.22 0.66 -3.32
N ASN A 39 -14.82 0.64 -2.06
CA ASN A 39 -13.47 0.97 -1.62
C ASN A 39 -12.61 -0.27 -1.33
N ILE A 40 -11.30 -0.13 -1.52
CA ILE A 40 -10.30 -1.16 -1.24
C ILE A 40 -9.24 -0.62 -0.29
N LEU A 41 -8.90 -1.39 0.73
CA LEU A 41 -7.65 -1.26 1.47
C LEU A 41 -6.70 -2.36 1.00
N TRP A 42 -5.64 -1.96 0.28
CA TRP A 42 -4.63 -2.88 -0.24
C TRP A 42 -3.36 -2.82 0.61
N LEU A 43 -3.04 -3.94 1.25
CA LEU A 43 -1.83 -4.10 2.06
C LEU A 43 -0.88 -5.04 1.33
N ASN A 44 0.28 -4.55 0.95
CA ASN A 44 1.30 -5.38 0.29
C ASN A 44 2.40 -5.76 1.28
N SER A 45 3.23 -6.72 0.95
CA SER A 45 4.49 -7.00 1.66
C SER A 45 5.65 -6.90 0.69
N ALA A 46 6.87 -6.86 1.23
CA ALA A 46 8.06 -6.94 0.41
C ALA A 46 8.02 -8.15 -0.52
N VAL A 47 8.41 -7.94 -1.76
CA VAL A 47 8.55 -9.00 -2.77
C VAL A 47 9.99 -9.48 -2.74
N THR A 48 10.20 -10.76 -2.38
CA THR A 48 11.54 -11.34 -2.23
C THR A 48 11.92 -12.32 -3.33
N SER A 49 10.97 -12.63 -4.22
CA SER A 49 11.16 -13.52 -5.37
C SER A 49 10.25 -13.12 -6.51
N GLU A 50 10.53 -13.60 -7.71
CA GLU A 50 9.69 -13.36 -8.86
C GLU A 50 8.26 -13.84 -8.61
N GLN A 51 7.29 -13.01 -8.99
CA GLN A 51 5.87 -13.28 -8.90
C GLN A 51 5.24 -13.05 -10.28
N ASN A 52 4.49 -14.04 -10.73
CA ASN A 52 3.67 -13.91 -11.94
C ASN A 52 2.19 -13.87 -11.52
N PHE A 53 1.68 -12.66 -11.25
CA PHE A 53 0.34 -12.41 -10.75
C PHE A 53 -0.44 -11.51 -11.71
N PRO A 54 -0.78 -12.00 -12.94
CA PRO A 54 -1.45 -11.20 -13.95
C PRO A 54 -2.81 -10.64 -13.50
N ASN A 55 -3.59 -11.39 -12.73
CA ASN A 55 -4.89 -10.93 -12.24
C ASN A 55 -4.77 -9.89 -11.11
N VAL A 56 -3.82 -10.07 -10.20
CA VAL A 56 -3.46 -9.04 -9.21
C VAL A 56 -3.03 -7.75 -9.91
N ASN A 57 -2.14 -7.86 -10.90
CA ASN A 57 -1.64 -6.70 -11.64
C ASN A 57 -2.75 -6.02 -12.45
N LYS A 58 -3.71 -6.78 -13.00
CA LYS A 58 -4.90 -6.23 -13.69
C LYS A 58 -5.76 -5.37 -12.75
N ILE A 59 -5.96 -5.82 -11.50
CA ILE A 59 -6.71 -5.05 -10.49
C ILE A 59 -5.95 -3.78 -10.12
N LEU A 60 -4.66 -3.87 -9.82
CA LEU A 60 -3.80 -2.74 -9.44
C LEU A 60 -3.72 -1.69 -10.56
N ALA A 61 -3.64 -2.14 -11.82
CA ALA A 61 -3.58 -1.26 -12.99
C ALA A 61 -4.82 -0.37 -13.16
N LEU A 62 -5.99 -0.77 -12.63
CA LEU A 62 -7.19 0.09 -12.63
C LEU A 62 -6.97 1.42 -11.91
N TYR A 63 -6.03 1.45 -10.96
CA TYR A 63 -5.64 2.63 -10.21
C TYR A 63 -4.26 3.18 -10.59
N GLY A 64 -3.68 2.70 -11.70
CA GLY A 64 -2.37 3.14 -12.16
C GLY A 64 -1.19 2.61 -11.32
N VAL A 65 -1.39 1.59 -10.49
CA VAL A 65 -0.31 0.95 -9.74
C VAL A 65 0.39 -0.07 -10.62
N LYS A 66 1.72 0.07 -10.76
CA LYS A 66 2.57 -0.89 -11.48
C LYS A 66 2.80 -2.17 -10.65
N PRO A 67 3.16 -3.28 -11.28
CA PRO A 67 3.58 -4.49 -10.56
C PRO A 67 4.66 -4.19 -9.53
N PHE A 68 4.56 -4.80 -8.35
CA PHE A 68 5.56 -4.64 -7.30
C PHE A 68 6.91 -5.25 -7.73
N GLU A 69 7.97 -4.52 -7.49
CA GLU A 69 9.33 -4.96 -7.77
C GLU A 69 9.91 -5.80 -6.62
N ILE A 70 10.81 -6.72 -6.95
CA ILE A 70 11.57 -7.45 -5.94
C ILE A 70 12.46 -6.47 -5.18
N GLY A 71 12.34 -6.44 -3.86
CA GLY A 71 13.18 -5.61 -3.01
C GLY A 71 12.48 -5.10 -1.76
N ILE A 72 13.28 -4.49 -0.90
CA ILE A 72 12.87 -3.82 0.33
C ILE A 72 13.46 -2.42 0.40
N ILE A 73 12.75 -1.53 1.06
CA ILE A 73 13.26 -0.21 1.42
C ILE A 73 14.01 -0.33 2.74
N ARG A 74 15.21 0.24 2.76
CA ARG A 74 16.07 0.34 3.94
C ARG A 74 16.42 1.80 4.21
N GLU A 75 16.68 2.12 5.45
CA GLU A 75 16.95 3.48 5.92
C GLU A 75 18.40 3.62 6.39
N THR A 76 18.99 4.80 6.21
CA THR A 76 20.32 5.13 6.75
C THR A 76 20.26 6.19 7.85
N ASP A 77 19.15 6.93 7.99
CA ASP A 77 18.96 7.90 9.05
C ASP A 77 18.52 7.20 10.33
N SER A 78 19.38 7.20 11.35
CA SER A 78 19.08 6.55 12.64
C SER A 78 17.84 7.11 13.34
N SER A 79 17.45 8.37 13.06
CA SER A 79 16.23 8.98 13.59
C SER A 79 14.95 8.44 12.93
N LYS A 80 15.10 7.79 11.79
CA LYS A 80 14.03 7.17 10.99
C LYS A 80 14.00 5.65 11.09
N MET A 81 14.85 5.06 11.93
CA MET A 81 14.89 3.62 12.23
C MET A 81 14.29 3.31 13.59
N LEU A 82 13.91 2.06 13.81
CA LEU A 82 13.62 1.56 15.15
C LEU A 82 14.82 0.73 15.65
N GLN A 83 15.39 1.11 16.79
CA GLN A 83 16.51 0.41 17.42
C GLN A 83 17.73 0.19 16.49
N GLY A 84 17.94 1.11 15.54
CA GLY A 84 19.04 1.01 14.58
C GLY A 84 18.84 -0.03 13.47
N SER A 85 17.66 -0.64 13.36
CA SER A 85 17.36 -1.58 12.27
C SER A 85 16.96 -0.83 11.00
N PRO A 86 17.75 -0.91 9.93
CA PRO A 86 17.44 -0.22 8.68
C PRO A 86 16.19 -0.74 7.98
N ASP A 87 15.73 -1.95 8.31
CA ASP A 87 14.54 -2.59 7.75
C ASP A 87 13.24 -2.16 8.45
N ILE A 88 13.34 -1.44 9.59
CA ILE A 88 12.19 -0.90 10.33
C ILE A 88 12.19 0.60 10.19
N ILE A 89 11.48 1.08 9.19
CA ILE A 89 11.49 2.49 8.80
C ILE A 89 10.36 3.29 9.47
N LYS A 90 10.62 4.58 9.67
CA LYS A 90 9.63 5.60 10.02
C LYS A 90 9.37 6.48 8.81
N PRO A 91 8.38 6.17 7.97
CA PRO A 91 8.06 7.04 6.84
C PRO A 91 7.56 8.41 7.30
N ASP A 92 7.76 9.40 6.45
CA ASP A 92 7.20 10.73 6.61
C ASP A 92 5.73 10.73 6.23
N ALA A 93 4.85 11.10 7.17
CA ALA A 93 3.43 11.25 6.92
C ALA A 93 3.15 12.62 6.29
N LEU A 94 2.47 12.60 5.14
CA LEU A 94 1.94 13.78 4.48
C LEU A 94 0.52 14.04 4.99
N TYR A 95 0.13 15.30 5.10
CA TYR A 95 -1.19 15.64 5.64
C TYR A 95 -2.31 15.19 4.71
N SER A 96 -3.23 14.41 5.25
CA SER A 96 -4.47 13.98 4.62
C SER A 96 -5.52 13.67 5.70
N THR A 97 -6.76 13.36 5.30
CA THR A 97 -7.79 12.91 6.25
C THR A 97 -7.37 11.61 6.96
N ILE A 98 -6.62 10.73 6.28
CA ILE A 98 -6.15 9.45 6.84
C ILE A 98 -5.00 9.66 7.83
N THR A 99 -4.10 10.61 7.54
CA THR A 99 -2.85 10.81 8.29
C THR A 99 -2.88 11.98 9.27
N LYS A 100 -3.97 12.73 9.32
CA LYS A 100 -4.09 13.98 10.13
C LYS A 100 -3.76 13.78 11.61
N ASP A 101 -4.06 12.60 12.15
CA ASP A 101 -3.87 12.26 13.56
C ASP A 101 -2.53 11.54 13.82
N ILE A 102 -1.72 11.33 12.79
CA ILE A 102 -0.41 10.70 12.93
C ILE A 102 0.57 11.71 13.52
N ALA A 103 0.95 11.50 14.78
CA ALA A 103 1.87 12.38 15.48
C ALA A 103 3.25 12.37 14.83
N LYS A 104 3.82 13.55 14.54
CA LYS A 104 5.11 13.70 13.85
C LYS A 104 6.25 12.99 14.57
N ASP A 105 6.24 13.02 15.92
CA ASP A 105 7.34 12.46 16.72
C ASP A 105 7.32 10.93 16.74
N SER A 106 6.15 10.32 16.97
CA SER A 106 5.99 8.86 16.95
C SER A 106 5.87 8.30 15.53
N GLY A 107 5.13 8.96 14.66
CA GLY A 107 4.86 8.51 13.28
C GLY A 107 4.27 7.11 13.23
N VAL A 108 4.52 6.41 12.16
CA VAL A 108 4.20 4.98 11.98
C VAL A 108 5.50 4.18 11.83
N ARG A 109 5.43 2.85 11.94
CA ARG A 109 6.58 1.96 11.75
C ARG A 109 6.23 0.87 10.76
N PHE A 110 7.02 0.81 9.68
CA PHE A 110 6.89 -0.20 8.63
C PHE A 110 8.09 -1.14 8.68
N ILE A 111 7.81 -2.43 8.62
CA ILE A 111 8.82 -3.50 8.71
C ILE A 111 8.94 -4.16 7.34
N ASN A 112 10.14 -4.12 6.73
CA ASN A 112 10.36 -4.66 5.39
C ASN A 112 9.42 -4.06 4.34
N ALA A 113 9.29 -2.74 4.32
CA ALA A 113 8.44 -2.05 3.36
C ALA A 113 8.96 -2.20 1.93
N THR A 114 8.04 -2.21 0.96
CA THR A 114 8.37 -2.07 -0.46
C THR A 114 7.82 -0.77 -1.02
N LYS A 115 8.36 -0.34 -2.15
CA LYS A 115 7.90 0.88 -2.83
C LYS A 115 6.64 0.63 -3.65
N ILE A 116 5.81 1.65 -3.75
CA ILE A 116 4.66 1.71 -4.64
C ILE A 116 5.06 2.51 -5.87
N ASN A 117 5.06 1.88 -7.04
CA ASN A 117 5.32 2.55 -8.31
C ASN A 117 4.00 2.83 -9.00
N LEU A 118 3.78 4.09 -9.36
CA LEU A 118 2.62 4.50 -10.15
C LEU A 118 3.03 4.72 -11.60
N VAL A 119 2.06 4.71 -12.48
CA VAL A 119 2.19 5.19 -13.86
C VAL A 119 2.41 6.70 -13.88
N SER A 120 2.66 7.30 -15.03
CA SER A 120 2.85 8.76 -15.16
C SER A 120 1.58 9.54 -14.76
N GLU A 121 1.73 10.82 -14.44
CA GLU A 121 0.58 11.70 -14.13
C GLU A 121 -0.40 11.75 -15.31
N GLU A 122 0.11 11.81 -16.55
CA GLU A 122 -0.73 11.77 -17.77
C GLU A 122 -1.54 10.45 -17.87
N GLU A 123 -0.92 9.33 -17.53
CA GLU A 123 -1.62 8.04 -17.51
C GLU A 123 -2.65 7.95 -16.38
N LEU A 124 -2.36 8.56 -15.19
CA LEU A 124 -3.34 8.67 -14.10
C LEU A 124 -4.55 9.51 -14.50
N GLU A 125 -4.33 10.65 -15.19
CA GLU A 125 -5.40 11.49 -15.73
C GLU A 125 -6.27 10.69 -16.74
N ASN A 126 -5.66 9.95 -17.65
CA ASN A 126 -6.35 9.10 -18.62
C ASN A 126 -7.17 7.99 -17.94
N LEU A 127 -6.68 7.43 -16.82
CA LEU A 127 -7.39 6.46 -15.98
C LEU A 127 -8.46 7.11 -15.11
N LYS A 128 -8.54 8.45 -15.07
CA LYS A 128 -9.40 9.25 -14.16
C LYS A 128 -9.10 8.94 -12.69
N VAL A 129 -7.84 8.82 -12.35
CA VAL A 129 -7.36 8.53 -11.00
C VAL A 129 -6.67 9.75 -10.40
N ASN A 130 -7.18 10.23 -9.27
CA ASN A 130 -6.52 11.24 -8.46
C ASN A 130 -5.64 10.57 -7.40
N LYS A 131 -4.38 11.01 -7.30
CA LYS A 131 -3.41 10.49 -6.33
C LYS A 131 -3.27 11.46 -5.15
N THR A 132 -3.29 10.91 -3.93
CA THR A 132 -2.84 11.57 -2.71
C THR A 132 -1.74 10.73 -2.06
N GLU A 133 -0.53 11.26 -1.98
CA GLU A 133 0.55 10.59 -1.25
C GLU A 133 0.28 10.69 0.25
N LEU A 134 0.35 9.56 0.95
CA LEU A 134 0.10 9.47 2.39
C LEU A 134 1.40 9.35 3.18
N LEU A 135 2.28 8.47 2.74
CA LEU A 135 3.53 8.11 3.41
C LEU A 135 4.66 7.98 2.40
N ASN A 136 5.79 8.60 2.70
CA ASN A 136 7.02 8.45 1.94
C ASN A 136 8.18 8.00 2.84
N ALA A 137 9.00 7.10 2.34
CA ALA A 137 10.32 6.84 2.92
C ALA A 137 11.19 8.09 2.80
N SER A 138 12.24 8.22 3.63
CA SER A 138 13.07 9.42 3.65
C SER A 138 13.97 9.53 2.40
N GLU A 139 14.52 10.72 2.16
CA GLU A 139 15.51 10.94 1.09
C GLU A 139 16.82 10.15 1.30
N LYS A 140 17.06 9.67 2.54
CA LYS A 140 18.22 8.86 2.89
C LYS A 140 17.95 7.37 2.83
N SER A 141 16.77 6.97 2.36
CA SER A 141 16.42 5.56 2.14
C SER A 141 17.07 5.03 0.88
N TYR A 142 17.14 3.72 0.79
CA TYR A 142 17.53 3.03 -0.42
C TYR A 142 16.69 1.76 -0.62
N PHE A 143 16.49 1.40 -1.89
CA PHE A 143 15.77 0.19 -2.27
C PHE A 143 16.77 -0.90 -2.64
N ARG A 144 16.77 -2.00 -1.89
CA ARG A 144 17.63 -3.17 -2.06
C ARG A 144 16.87 -4.32 -2.69
N ASN A 145 17.30 -4.74 -3.87
CA ASN A 145 16.75 -5.90 -4.57
C ASN A 145 17.70 -7.12 -4.55
N ASN A 146 18.95 -6.94 -4.13
CA ASN A 146 19.92 -8.00 -4.02
C ASN A 146 20.06 -8.51 -2.58
N PHE A 147 19.26 -9.51 -2.20
CA PHE A 147 19.26 -10.09 -0.86
C PHE A 147 20.52 -10.93 -0.50
N LYS A 148 21.47 -11.10 -1.43
CA LYS A 148 22.77 -11.69 -1.12
C LYS A 148 23.68 -10.72 -0.37
N ILE A 149 23.40 -9.43 -0.42
CA ILE A 149 24.14 -8.40 0.30
C ILE A 149 23.68 -8.40 1.76
N GLN A 150 24.59 -8.78 2.66
CA GLN A 150 24.31 -8.91 4.10
C GLN A 150 24.70 -7.67 4.92
N THR A 151 25.36 -6.68 4.31
CA THR A 151 25.75 -5.43 4.99
C THR A 151 24.62 -4.44 5.00
N ASP A 152 24.58 -3.56 6.02
CA ASP A 152 23.63 -2.45 6.13
C ASP A 152 24.07 -1.21 5.32
N GLU A 153 25.28 -1.22 4.80
CA GLU A 153 25.79 -0.14 3.94
C GLU A 153 25.15 -0.20 2.55
N ILE A 154 24.96 0.98 1.96
CA ILE A 154 24.45 1.10 0.58
C ILE A 154 25.47 0.48 -0.38
N SER A 155 25.01 -0.42 -1.21
CA SER A 155 25.82 -1.03 -2.27
C SER A 155 25.57 -0.33 -3.61
N SER A 156 26.49 -0.54 -4.56
CA SER A 156 26.37 0.03 -5.92
C SER A 156 25.16 -0.50 -6.72
N SER A 157 24.56 -1.60 -6.28
CA SER A 157 23.32 -2.15 -6.88
C SER A 157 22.04 -1.61 -6.26
N ASP A 158 22.15 -0.90 -5.12
CA ASP A 158 21.00 -0.32 -4.46
C ASP A 158 20.59 1.00 -5.15
N VAL A 159 19.31 1.30 -5.09
CA VAL A 159 18.78 2.57 -5.61
C VAL A 159 18.48 3.48 -4.42
N ALA A 160 19.25 4.55 -4.25
CA ALA A 160 19.03 5.53 -3.19
C ALA A 160 17.93 6.52 -3.58
N GLY A 161 17.15 6.98 -2.59
CA GLY A 161 16.16 8.04 -2.79
C GLY A 161 14.91 7.89 -1.92
N LYS A 162 13.99 8.80 -2.16
CA LYS A 162 12.66 8.82 -1.56
C LYS A 162 11.72 7.87 -2.29
N PHE A 163 10.94 7.09 -1.54
CA PHE A 163 10.01 6.12 -2.12
C PHE A 163 8.61 6.29 -1.53
N LEU A 164 7.59 6.25 -2.39
CA LEU A 164 6.20 6.19 -1.97
C LEU A 164 5.92 4.83 -1.32
N VAL A 165 5.40 4.84 -0.09
CA VAL A 165 5.06 3.62 0.68
C VAL A 165 3.61 3.58 1.14
N GLY A 166 2.88 4.67 0.94
CA GLY A 166 1.44 4.75 1.20
C GLY A 166 0.77 5.80 0.34
N ALA A 167 -0.35 5.45 -0.29
CA ALA A 167 -1.12 6.35 -1.15
C ALA A 167 -2.62 6.10 -1.02
N GLU A 168 -3.40 7.15 -1.29
CA GLU A 168 -4.81 7.09 -1.63
C GLU A 168 -4.95 7.36 -3.13
N LEU A 169 -5.70 6.51 -3.82
CA LEU A 169 -5.96 6.57 -5.25
C LEU A 169 -7.48 6.58 -5.46
N GLU A 170 -8.02 7.72 -5.83
CA GLU A 170 -9.46 7.90 -6.08
C GLU A 170 -9.75 7.81 -7.58
N LYS A 171 -10.44 6.75 -7.99
CA LYS A 171 -10.86 6.54 -9.37
C LYS A 171 -12.28 7.04 -9.60
N THR A 172 -12.47 7.85 -10.63
CA THR A 172 -13.80 8.25 -11.11
C THR A 172 -14.31 7.24 -12.14
N ILE A 173 -15.47 6.65 -11.84
CA ILE A 173 -16.15 5.68 -12.69
C ILE A 173 -17.39 6.40 -13.26
N THR A 174 -17.61 6.25 -14.55
CA THR A 174 -18.73 6.89 -15.24
C THR A 174 -19.72 5.82 -15.66
N GLU A 175 -20.92 5.86 -15.08
CA GLU A 175 -22.03 4.99 -15.49
C GLU A 175 -22.99 5.75 -16.42
N ALA A 176 -23.44 5.09 -17.47
CA ALA A 176 -24.51 5.60 -18.30
C ALA A 176 -25.85 5.42 -17.54
N ASN A 177 -26.60 6.49 -17.36
CA ASN A 177 -27.93 6.45 -16.78
C ASN A 177 -28.93 6.91 -17.85
N GLU A 178 -29.88 6.05 -18.24
CA GLU A 178 -30.84 6.30 -19.30
C GLU A 178 -31.81 7.45 -18.95
N GLU A 179 -32.09 7.70 -17.67
CA GLU A 179 -33.06 8.70 -17.26
C GLU A 179 -32.50 10.11 -17.04
N ASN A 180 -31.23 10.22 -16.58
CA ASN A 180 -30.63 11.49 -16.14
C ASN A 180 -29.25 11.80 -16.72
N GLY A 181 -28.80 11.07 -17.72
CA GLY A 181 -27.47 11.20 -18.28
C GLY A 181 -26.40 10.39 -17.50
N THR A 182 -25.16 10.84 -17.54
CA THR A 182 -24.02 10.13 -16.94
C THR A 182 -23.92 10.41 -15.44
N LYS A 183 -23.95 9.36 -14.60
CA LYS A 183 -23.65 9.46 -13.17
C LYS A 183 -22.18 9.07 -12.94
N ALA A 184 -21.42 9.92 -12.29
CA ALA A 184 -20.08 9.60 -11.85
C ALA A 184 -20.14 9.04 -10.41
N VAL A 185 -19.60 7.85 -10.21
CA VAL A 185 -19.33 7.28 -8.90
C VAL A 185 -17.81 7.22 -8.70
N LYS A 186 -17.37 7.16 -7.46
CA LYS A 186 -15.95 7.10 -7.12
C LYS A 186 -15.65 5.82 -6.37
N SER A 187 -14.52 5.21 -6.67
CA SER A 187 -13.96 4.11 -5.91
C SER A 187 -12.57 4.50 -5.42
N LYS A 188 -12.27 4.21 -4.17
CA LYS A 188 -10.99 4.55 -3.57
C LYS A 188 -10.19 3.30 -3.27
N MET A 189 -8.89 3.36 -3.54
CA MET A 189 -7.92 2.41 -3.04
C MET A 189 -6.97 3.14 -2.10
N VAL A 190 -6.95 2.73 -0.83
CA VAL A 190 -5.84 3.06 0.07
C VAL A 190 -4.83 1.92 -0.03
N ILE A 191 -3.58 2.22 -0.38
CA ILE A 191 -2.55 1.20 -0.62
C ILE A 191 -1.31 1.48 0.22
N TYR A 192 -0.77 0.43 0.85
CA TYR A 192 0.49 0.48 1.58
C TYR A 192 1.47 -0.59 1.08
N GLY A 193 2.74 -0.22 0.98
CA GLY A 193 3.85 -1.13 0.62
C GLY A 193 4.32 -1.99 1.80
N GLU A 194 3.45 -2.21 2.80
CA GLU A 194 3.73 -2.99 4.00
C GLU A 194 2.42 -3.51 4.59
N ASN A 195 2.45 -4.65 5.27
CA ASN A 195 1.27 -5.27 5.89
C ASN A 195 1.47 -5.69 7.35
N ASN A 196 2.73 -5.77 7.83
CA ASN A 196 2.99 -6.21 9.21
C ASN A 196 2.48 -5.21 10.24
N PHE A 197 2.34 -3.91 9.87
CA PHE A 197 1.80 -2.91 10.76
C PHE A 197 0.35 -3.17 11.20
N THR A 198 -0.31 -4.15 10.59
CA THR A 198 -1.66 -4.60 10.95
C THR A 198 -1.67 -5.87 11.81
N THR A 199 -0.49 -6.39 12.21
CA THR A 199 -0.39 -7.70 12.86
C THR A 199 -0.24 -7.63 14.37
N ASP A 200 -0.77 -8.63 15.06
CA ASP A 200 -0.65 -8.80 16.51
C ASP A 200 0.67 -9.47 16.94
N TYR A 201 1.64 -9.61 16.04
CA TYR A 201 2.95 -10.12 16.42
C TYR A 201 3.64 -9.16 17.40
N PRO A 202 4.24 -9.68 18.48
CA PRO A 202 5.01 -8.84 19.41
C PRO A 202 6.23 -8.24 18.71
N VAL A 203 6.55 -6.99 19.04
CA VAL A 203 7.71 -6.27 18.45
C VAL A 203 9.03 -6.97 18.75
N SER A 204 9.09 -7.72 19.87
CA SER A 204 10.18 -8.62 20.22
C SER A 204 9.67 -9.75 21.10
N ASN A 205 10.46 -10.83 21.26
CA ASN A 205 10.11 -11.97 22.11
C ASN A 205 9.82 -11.63 23.58
N TYR A 206 10.18 -10.43 24.01
CA TYR A 206 10.00 -9.95 25.40
C TYR A 206 9.02 -8.78 25.48
N SER A 207 8.42 -8.35 24.38
CA SER A 207 7.50 -7.22 24.34
C SER A 207 6.04 -7.69 24.45
N GLN A 208 5.25 -6.97 25.25
CA GLN A 208 3.80 -7.08 25.24
C GLN A 208 3.16 -6.19 24.16
N VAL A 209 3.94 -5.27 23.56
CA VAL A 209 3.48 -4.39 22.49
C VAL A 209 3.54 -5.14 21.15
N THR A 210 2.44 -5.16 20.44
CA THR A 210 2.37 -5.73 19.08
C THR A 210 2.77 -4.71 18.03
N VAL A 211 3.09 -5.17 16.82
CA VAL A 211 3.42 -4.27 15.69
C VAL A 211 2.24 -3.35 15.38
N PHE A 212 1.00 -3.84 15.48
CA PHE A 212 -0.21 -3.03 15.34
C PHE A 212 -0.32 -1.90 16.37
N GLN A 213 0.16 -2.13 17.60
CA GLN A 213 0.15 -1.13 18.68
C GLN A 213 1.38 -0.21 18.67
N LEU A 214 2.36 -0.48 17.80
CA LEU A 214 3.60 0.26 17.73
C LEU A 214 3.37 1.66 17.13
N ALA A 215 3.76 2.69 17.85
CA ALA A 215 3.59 4.08 17.41
C ALA A 215 2.13 4.40 17.04
N ASN A 216 1.87 4.96 15.85
CA ASN A 216 0.52 5.25 15.37
C ASN A 216 0.03 4.23 14.30
N ASN A 217 0.57 3.02 14.27
CA ASN A 217 0.16 2.00 13.30
C ASN A 217 -1.35 1.70 13.38
N LYS A 218 -1.87 1.55 14.62
CA LYS A 218 -3.31 1.35 14.85
C LYS A 218 -4.14 2.49 14.28
N ASP A 219 -3.74 3.73 14.51
CA ASP A 219 -4.51 4.91 14.05
C ASP A 219 -4.51 4.98 12.52
N LEU A 220 -3.38 4.67 11.88
CA LEU A 220 -3.30 4.60 10.42
C LEU A 220 -4.28 3.58 9.85
N VAL A 221 -4.34 2.36 10.41
CA VAL A 221 -5.26 1.31 9.96
C VAL A 221 -6.71 1.74 10.12
N LEU A 222 -7.07 2.20 11.32
CA LEU A 222 -8.46 2.57 11.63
C LEU A 222 -8.93 3.76 10.77
N ASN A 223 -8.09 4.76 10.58
CA ASN A 223 -8.40 5.89 9.71
C ASN A 223 -8.55 5.45 8.23
N SER A 224 -7.72 4.49 7.77
CA SER A 224 -7.82 3.98 6.40
C SER A 224 -9.10 3.19 6.13
N ILE A 225 -9.63 2.51 7.15
CA ILE A 225 -10.90 1.75 7.03
C ILE A 225 -12.10 2.70 7.14
N ALA A 226 -12.01 3.71 8.00
CA ALA A 226 -13.10 4.65 8.25
C ALA A 226 -13.27 5.71 7.14
N TYR A 227 -12.30 5.84 6.24
CA TYR A 227 -12.25 6.79 5.15
C TYR A 227 -12.97 6.30 3.90
#